data_77084b7aa64bfff87fb8cbe7630d1031
#
_entry.id   77084b7aa64bfff87fb8cbe7630d1031
#
_cell.length_a   1.000
_cell.length_b   1.000
_cell.length_c   1.000
_cell.angle_alpha   90.00
_cell.angle_beta   90.00
_cell.angle_gamma   90.00
#
_symmetry.space_group_name_H-M   'P 1'
#
loop_
_entity.id
_entity.type
_entity.pdbx_description
1 polymer ?
#
loop_
_entity_poly.entity_id
_entity_poly.type
_entity_poly.pdbx_seq_one_letter_code
_entity_poly.pdbx_strand_id
1 'polypeptide(L)'
;MKRIGKVSEEVETERNFEMAFWKYSDQKMKRKAVQEFHQNLDKNLKALLDAYRDETWVTSGYTKKMVYHPKVRPVHKLPVKDHVIQHAVMIPIEDKLRQTLYWKSPAGTKGKGTHYFYEMMKRDIYSHPQSETFYCVPLDIHHYFQNIDHGLLKKEYRRKIKDRKLLRFLDGIVDSFNPGIVLGLKLAQLLGQLFLACTQHVHRP
;
A
#
# COMPACT_ATOMS: atom_id res chain seq x y z
N MET A 1 -14.07 15.90 -2.75
CA MET A 1 -13.07 15.49 -3.78
C MET A 1 -13.74 14.56 -4.78
N LYS A 2 -13.46 14.73 -6.11
CA LYS A 2 -13.99 13.83 -7.15
C LYS A 2 -13.38 12.43 -7.00
N ARG A 3 -14.21 11.38 -7.05
CA ARG A 3 -13.72 9.99 -6.93
C ARG A 3 -12.84 9.60 -8.10
N ILE A 4 -11.80 8.82 -7.84
CA ILE A 4 -10.86 8.28 -8.82
C ILE A 4 -11.61 7.29 -9.73
N GLY A 5 -11.57 7.49 -11.03
CA GLY A 5 -12.21 6.62 -12.03
C GLY A 5 -11.39 6.58 -13.31
N LYS A 6 -11.71 5.66 -14.21
CA LYS A 6 -11.01 5.39 -15.46
C LYS A 6 -9.52 5.07 -15.29
N VAL A 7 -9.17 4.43 -14.18
CA VAL A 7 -7.80 4.07 -13.85
C VAL A 7 -7.41 2.75 -14.48
N SER A 8 -8.37 1.86 -14.69
CA SER A 8 -8.11 0.57 -15.33
C SER A 8 -7.49 0.73 -16.72
N GLU A 9 -7.88 1.77 -17.46
CA GLU A 9 -7.27 2.11 -18.77
C GLU A 9 -5.77 2.47 -18.61
N GLU A 10 -5.40 3.19 -17.55
CA GLU A 10 -4.00 3.53 -17.24
C GLU A 10 -3.21 2.28 -16.78
N VAL A 11 -3.86 1.37 -16.04
CA VAL A 11 -3.25 0.11 -15.59
C VAL A 11 -2.96 -0.82 -16.76
N GLU A 12 -3.89 -0.94 -17.73
CA GLU A 12 -3.89 -1.92 -18.83
C GLU A 12 -2.90 -1.60 -19.95
N THR A 13 -1.79 -0.95 -19.66
CA THR A 13 -0.74 -0.64 -20.62
C THR A 13 0.53 -1.47 -20.35
N GLU A 14 1.17 -1.97 -21.41
CA GLU A 14 2.45 -2.69 -21.31
C GLU A 14 3.51 -1.86 -20.58
N ARG A 15 3.60 -0.57 -20.93
CA ARG A 15 4.52 0.37 -20.28
C ARG A 15 4.31 0.46 -18.78
N ASN A 16 3.05 0.41 -18.29
CA ASN A 16 2.77 0.46 -16.86
C ASN A 16 3.24 -0.82 -16.15
N PHE A 17 3.05 -2.00 -16.77
CA PHE A 17 3.56 -3.26 -16.21
C PHE A 17 5.08 -3.34 -16.22
N GLU A 18 5.74 -2.81 -17.25
CA GLU A 18 7.19 -2.68 -17.28
C GLU A 18 7.70 -1.77 -16.15
N MET A 19 7.13 -0.56 -16.02
CA MET A 19 7.44 0.33 -14.90
C MET A 19 7.20 -0.33 -13.54
N ALA A 20 6.15 -1.13 -13.42
CA ALA A 20 5.83 -1.85 -12.19
C ALA A 20 6.91 -2.86 -11.82
N PHE A 21 7.42 -3.61 -12.80
CA PHE A 21 8.54 -4.53 -12.59
C PHE A 21 9.79 -3.78 -12.13
N TRP A 22 10.21 -2.74 -12.84
CA TRP A 22 11.40 -1.97 -12.47
C TRP A 22 11.26 -1.30 -11.10
N LYS A 23 10.08 -0.76 -10.78
CA LYS A 23 9.80 -0.19 -9.45
C LYS A 23 9.83 -1.24 -8.32
N TYR A 24 9.38 -2.46 -8.60
CA TYR A 24 9.46 -3.57 -7.64
C TYR A 24 10.87 -4.11 -7.49
N SER A 25 11.59 -4.28 -8.60
CA SER A 25 12.92 -4.91 -8.65
C SER A 25 14.04 -3.99 -8.18
N ASP A 26 13.79 -2.71 -7.95
CA ASP A 26 14.75 -1.76 -7.40
C ASP A 26 15.40 -2.35 -6.14
N GLN A 27 16.73 -2.38 -6.12
CA GLN A 27 17.58 -2.99 -5.08
C GLN A 27 17.35 -4.50 -4.84
N LYS A 28 16.59 -5.19 -5.71
CA LYS A 28 16.26 -6.62 -5.54
C LYS A 28 16.74 -7.50 -6.71
N MET A 29 17.38 -6.94 -7.72
CA MET A 29 17.87 -7.68 -8.91
C MET A 29 18.82 -8.84 -8.58
N LYS A 30 19.51 -8.79 -7.43
CA LYS A 30 20.36 -9.89 -6.95
C LYS A 30 19.58 -11.11 -6.40
N ARG A 31 18.27 -11.00 -6.23
CA ARG A 31 17.43 -12.11 -5.71
C ARG A 31 17.12 -13.08 -6.85
N LYS A 32 17.38 -14.37 -6.62
CA LYS A 32 17.14 -15.45 -7.60
C LYS A 32 15.74 -15.39 -8.24
N ALA A 33 14.69 -15.27 -7.42
CA ALA A 33 13.32 -15.20 -7.95
C ALA A 33 13.06 -13.97 -8.84
N VAL A 34 13.75 -12.84 -8.63
CA VAL A 34 13.64 -11.66 -9.50
C VAL A 34 14.38 -11.89 -10.81
N GLN A 35 15.56 -12.53 -10.77
CA GLN A 35 16.32 -12.89 -11.95
C GLN A 35 15.56 -13.90 -12.83
N GLU A 36 14.97 -14.94 -12.23
CA GLU A 36 14.13 -15.92 -12.92
C GLU A 36 12.93 -15.25 -13.61
N PHE A 37 12.28 -14.32 -12.94
CA PHE A 37 11.19 -13.55 -13.53
C PHE A 37 11.68 -12.67 -14.69
N HIS A 38 12.83 -12.04 -14.54
CA HIS A 38 13.44 -11.17 -15.55
C HIS A 38 13.89 -11.93 -16.82
N GLN A 39 14.34 -13.17 -16.69
CA GLN A 39 14.74 -14.00 -17.86
C GLN A 39 13.64 -14.15 -18.92
N ASN A 40 12.38 -14.10 -18.51
CA ASN A 40 11.22 -14.18 -19.40
C ASN A 40 10.31 -12.97 -19.24
N LEU A 41 10.90 -11.76 -19.13
CA LEU A 41 10.19 -10.55 -18.70
C LEU A 41 8.95 -10.28 -19.56
N ASP A 42 9.10 -10.17 -20.87
CA ASP A 42 8.00 -9.80 -21.78
C ASP A 42 6.84 -10.79 -21.69
N LYS A 43 7.15 -12.10 -21.69
CA LYS A 43 6.16 -13.17 -21.54
C LYS A 43 5.42 -13.05 -20.20
N ASN A 44 6.16 -12.82 -19.11
CA ASN A 44 5.61 -12.72 -17.77
C ASN A 44 4.75 -11.47 -17.59
N LEU A 45 5.19 -10.33 -18.13
CA LEU A 45 4.43 -9.08 -18.06
C LEU A 45 3.16 -9.16 -18.90
N LYS A 46 3.23 -9.74 -20.10
CA LYS A 46 2.05 -9.96 -20.95
C LYS A 46 1.03 -10.85 -20.24
N ALA A 47 1.45 -11.97 -19.67
CA ALA A 47 0.55 -12.87 -18.94
C ALA A 47 -0.14 -12.17 -17.75
N LEU A 48 0.56 -11.28 -17.02
CA LEU A 48 -0.04 -10.51 -15.94
C LEU A 48 -1.01 -9.44 -16.44
N LEU A 49 -0.68 -8.78 -17.54
CA LEU A 49 -1.54 -7.79 -18.18
C LEU A 49 -2.84 -8.44 -18.68
N ASP A 50 -2.73 -9.59 -19.36
CA ASP A 50 -3.88 -10.34 -19.85
C ASP A 50 -4.75 -10.81 -18.67
N ALA A 51 -4.15 -11.37 -17.61
CA ALA A 51 -4.87 -11.78 -16.41
C ALA A 51 -5.59 -10.60 -15.71
N TYR A 52 -5.02 -9.39 -15.75
CA TYR A 52 -5.71 -8.20 -15.24
C TYR A 52 -6.85 -7.76 -16.16
N ARG A 53 -6.63 -7.77 -17.49
CA ARG A 53 -7.66 -7.43 -18.49
C ARG A 53 -8.87 -8.33 -18.41
N ASP A 54 -8.63 -9.63 -18.30
CA ASP A 54 -9.68 -10.68 -18.26
C ASP A 54 -10.27 -10.87 -16.86
N GLU A 55 -9.77 -10.13 -15.85
CA GLU A 55 -10.16 -10.24 -14.45
C GLU A 55 -9.99 -11.65 -13.86
N THR A 56 -9.08 -12.44 -14.42
CA THR A 56 -8.80 -13.83 -14.01
C THR A 56 -7.69 -13.94 -12.96
N TRP A 57 -7.02 -12.83 -12.66
CA TRP A 57 -5.95 -12.85 -11.68
C TRP A 57 -6.45 -13.13 -10.25
N VAL A 58 -5.79 -14.08 -9.61
CA VAL A 58 -6.00 -14.42 -8.21
C VAL A 58 -4.66 -14.35 -7.47
N THR A 59 -4.65 -13.80 -6.27
CA THR A 59 -3.47 -13.72 -5.40
C THR A 59 -2.92 -15.12 -5.16
N SER A 60 -1.62 -15.29 -5.35
CA SER A 60 -0.93 -16.56 -5.01
C SER A 60 -0.97 -16.81 -3.51
N GLY A 61 -0.79 -18.07 -3.12
CA GLY A 61 -0.67 -18.44 -1.71
C GLY A 61 0.50 -17.72 -1.01
N TYR A 62 0.28 -17.32 0.24
CA TYR A 62 1.30 -16.68 1.06
C TYR A 62 2.27 -17.70 1.67
N THR A 63 3.57 -17.41 1.56
CA THR A 63 4.59 -18.18 2.26
C THR A 63 4.96 -17.46 3.56
N LYS A 64 4.74 -18.10 4.72
CA LYS A 64 5.07 -17.56 6.04
C LYS A 64 6.56 -17.71 6.30
N LYS A 65 7.24 -16.64 6.68
CA LYS A 65 8.62 -16.62 7.18
C LYS A 65 8.68 -15.90 8.51
N MET A 66 9.35 -16.52 9.50
CA MET A 66 9.61 -15.86 10.78
C MET A 66 10.81 -14.91 10.63
N VAL A 67 10.66 -13.71 11.15
CA VAL A 67 11.74 -12.71 11.31
C VAL A 67 11.97 -12.54 12.79
N TYR A 68 13.24 -12.62 13.22
CA TYR A 68 13.60 -12.66 14.63
C TYR A 68 14.15 -11.34 15.16
N HIS A 69 14.54 -10.44 14.29
CA HIS A 69 15.12 -9.15 14.69
C HIS A 69 14.38 -7.99 14.03
N PRO A 70 14.10 -6.87 14.71
CA PRO A 70 14.29 -6.57 16.15
C PRO A 70 13.28 -7.25 17.08
N LYS A 71 12.15 -7.75 16.54
CA LYS A 71 11.11 -8.51 17.27
C LYS A 71 10.71 -9.74 16.46
N VAL A 72 10.39 -10.82 17.16
CA VAL A 72 9.87 -12.04 16.52
C VAL A 72 8.49 -11.75 15.91
N ARG A 73 8.38 -11.92 14.59
CA ARG A 73 7.11 -11.72 13.89
C ARG A 73 7.02 -12.57 12.62
N PRO A 74 5.83 -13.06 12.27
CA PRO A 74 5.61 -13.69 10.99
C PRO A 74 5.53 -12.60 9.88
N VAL A 75 6.22 -12.85 8.77
CA VAL A 75 6.11 -12.06 7.55
C VAL A 75 5.60 -12.98 6.45
N HIS A 76 4.57 -12.55 5.78
CA HIS A 76 3.96 -13.27 4.66
C HIS A 76 4.53 -12.75 3.35
N LYS A 77 5.03 -13.66 2.51
CA LYS A 77 5.65 -13.34 1.24
C LYS A 77 4.77 -13.81 0.10
N LEU A 78 4.78 -13.03 -0.96
CA LEU A 78 4.19 -13.39 -2.25
C LEU A 78 5.27 -13.61 -3.32
N PRO A 79 5.01 -14.39 -4.36
CA PRO A 79 5.84 -14.46 -5.55
C PRO A 79 6.02 -13.10 -6.24
N VAL A 80 7.06 -12.99 -7.08
CA VAL A 80 7.38 -11.75 -7.83
C VAL A 80 6.20 -11.27 -8.66
N LYS A 81 5.48 -12.17 -9.32
CA LYS A 81 4.33 -11.87 -10.17
C LYS A 81 3.24 -11.08 -9.43
N ASP A 82 2.95 -11.44 -8.17
CA ASP A 82 1.93 -10.74 -7.36
C ASP A 82 2.38 -9.35 -6.95
N HIS A 83 3.66 -9.18 -6.66
CA HIS A 83 4.20 -7.84 -6.40
C HIS A 83 4.15 -6.95 -7.64
N VAL A 84 4.49 -7.49 -8.82
CA VAL A 84 4.49 -6.72 -10.08
C VAL A 84 3.08 -6.23 -10.41
N ILE A 85 2.08 -7.10 -10.40
CA ILE A 85 0.70 -6.69 -10.73
C ILE A 85 0.14 -5.70 -9.69
N GLN A 86 0.44 -5.88 -8.39
CA GLN A 86 0.06 -4.93 -7.36
C GLN A 86 0.74 -3.57 -7.56
N HIS A 87 2.00 -3.53 -7.99
CA HIS A 87 2.68 -2.29 -8.35
C HIS A 87 2.06 -1.63 -9.59
N ALA A 88 1.67 -2.42 -10.61
CA ALA A 88 1.01 -1.91 -11.80
C ALA A 88 -0.32 -1.20 -11.45
N VAL A 89 -1.10 -1.80 -10.55
CA VAL A 89 -2.34 -1.20 -10.06
C VAL A 89 -2.07 0.03 -9.18
N MET A 90 -1.00 0.02 -8.39
CA MET A 90 -0.68 1.14 -7.50
C MET A 90 -0.19 2.39 -8.23
N ILE A 91 0.61 2.25 -9.29
CA ILE A 91 1.24 3.38 -9.97
C ILE A 91 0.25 4.50 -10.31
N PRO A 92 -0.89 4.24 -10.95
CA PRO A 92 -1.82 5.31 -11.33
C PRO A 92 -2.69 5.84 -10.19
N ILE A 93 -2.76 5.14 -9.04
CA ILE A 93 -3.63 5.54 -7.92
C ILE A 93 -2.88 6.05 -6.70
N GLU A 94 -1.59 5.72 -6.53
CA GLU A 94 -0.84 5.99 -5.31
C GLU A 94 -0.88 7.47 -4.92
N ASP A 95 -0.52 8.37 -5.83
CA ASP A 95 -0.48 9.80 -5.54
C ASP A 95 -1.88 10.38 -5.31
N LYS A 96 -2.87 9.94 -6.10
CA LYS A 96 -4.28 10.35 -5.95
C LYS A 96 -4.84 9.94 -4.57
N LEU A 97 -4.52 8.74 -4.09
CA LEU A 97 -4.92 8.28 -2.77
C LEU A 97 -4.15 8.97 -1.65
N ARG A 98 -2.84 9.18 -1.81
CA ARG A 98 -2.02 9.87 -0.81
C ARG A 98 -2.47 11.30 -0.53
N GLN A 99 -2.99 12.01 -1.53
CA GLN A 99 -3.59 13.34 -1.35
C GLN A 99 -4.82 13.34 -0.42
N THR A 100 -5.44 12.18 -0.21
CA THR A 100 -6.59 12.02 0.68
C THR A 100 -6.22 11.63 2.11
N LEU A 101 -4.94 11.31 2.35
CA LEU A 101 -4.44 10.95 3.67
C LEU A 101 -4.26 12.20 4.55
N TYR A 102 -4.10 11.96 5.83
CA TYR A 102 -3.77 13.03 6.76
C TYR A 102 -2.41 13.64 6.42
N TRP A 103 -2.35 14.95 6.26
CA TRP A 103 -1.18 15.66 5.75
C TRP A 103 0.06 15.55 6.64
N LYS A 104 -0.12 15.37 7.96
CA LYS A 104 0.96 15.12 8.93
C LYS A 104 1.39 13.64 8.99
N SER A 105 0.83 12.74 8.17
CA SER A 105 1.26 11.34 8.12
C SER A 105 2.48 11.17 7.21
N PRO A 106 3.69 10.98 7.74
CA PRO A 106 4.90 10.81 6.91
C PRO A 106 5.07 9.39 6.40
N ALA A 107 4.41 8.41 7.02
CA ALA A 107 4.65 7.00 6.77
C ALA A 107 4.48 6.62 5.30
N GLY A 108 5.49 5.98 4.71
CA GLY A 108 5.47 5.49 3.32
C GLY A 108 5.35 6.57 2.25
N THR A 109 5.45 7.86 2.58
CA THR A 109 5.40 8.97 1.62
C THR A 109 6.81 9.34 1.21
N LYS A 110 7.08 9.37 -0.10
CA LYS A 110 8.38 9.78 -0.64
C LYS A 110 8.74 11.19 -0.17
N GLY A 111 9.96 11.38 0.29
CA GLY A 111 10.44 12.65 0.81
C GLY A 111 9.99 12.99 2.25
N LYS A 112 9.15 12.16 2.87
CA LYS A 112 8.68 12.34 4.25
C LYS A 112 9.16 11.20 5.14
N GLY A 113 10.45 11.12 5.39
CA GLY A 113 11.07 10.13 6.29
C GLY A 113 11.08 10.60 7.75
N THR A 114 11.85 9.87 8.59
CA THR A 114 11.99 10.14 10.03
C THR A 114 12.46 11.57 10.32
N HIS A 115 13.40 12.11 9.53
CA HIS A 115 13.86 13.49 9.69
C HIS A 115 12.76 14.51 9.41
N TYR A 116 11.96 14.31 8.36
CA TYR A 116 10.81 15.17 8.08
C TYR A 116 9.82 15.18 9.26
N PHE A 117 9.54 14.00 9.82
CA PHE A 117 8.64 13.87 10.97
C PHE A 117 9.21 14.59 12.21
N TYR A 118 10.51 14.42 12.46
CA TYR A 118 11.18 15.10 13.59
C TYR A 118 11.07 16.62 13.45
N GLU A 119 11.41 17.19 12.30
CA GLU A 119 11.34 18.63 12.08
C GLU A 119 9.89 19.17 12.14
N MET A 120 8.94 18.36 11.68
CA MET A 120 7.52 18.72 11.79
C MET A 120 7.06 18.75 13.26
N MET A 121 7.39 17.72 14.05
CA MET A 121 7.07 17.67 15.47
C MET A 121 7.75 18.80 16.23
N LYS A 122 9.01 19.04 15.97
CA LYS A 122 9.77 20.14 16.58
C LYS A 122 9.08 21.48 16.32
N ARG A 123 8.68 21.75 15.09
CA ARG A 123 7.95 22.96 14.72
C ARG A 123 6.62 23.08 15.44
N ASP A 124 5.86 21.99 15.50
CA ASP A 124 4.58 21.96 16.21
C ASP A 124 4.77 22.28 17.71
N ILE A 125 5.75 21.67 18.37
CA ILE A 125 6.05 21.90 19.78
C ILE A 125 6.43 23.37 20.02
N TYR A 126 7.31 23.94 19.21
CA TYR A 126 7.75 25.35 19.40
C TYR A 126 6.71 26.40 18.97
N SER A 127 5.69 26.00 18.20
CA SER A 127 4.60 26.90 17.80
C SER A 127 3.49 27.03 18.85
N HIS A 128 3.53 26.23 19.93
CA HIS A 128 2.54 26.24 21.01
C HIS A 128 3.17 26.66 22.33
N PRO A 129 2.39 27.25 23.25
CA PRO A 129 2.87 27.59 24.60
C PRO A 129 3.39 26.33 25.32
N GLN A 130 4.41 26.48 26.15
CA GLN A 130 4.98 25.36 26.90
C GLN A 130 3.94 24.67 27.80
N SER A 131 2.95 25.39 28.31
CA SER A 131 1.85 24.83 29.07
C SER A 131 1.00 23.81 28.31
N GLU A 132 0.93 23.91 26.99
CA GLU A 132 0.18 22.98 26.11
C GLU A 132 1.03 21.82 25.62
N THR A 133 2.37 21.93 25.70
CA THR A 133 3.31 20.90 25.18
C THR A 133 4.08 20.19 26.28
N PHE A 134 3.63 20.32 27.54
CA PHE A 134 4.31 19.76 28.70
C PHE A 134 4.27 18.21 28.75
N TYR A 135 3.22 17.60 28.19
CA TYR A 135 3.06 16.15 28.14
C TYR A 135 2.96 15.65 26.72
N CYS A 136 3.61 14.51 26.46
CA CYS A 136 3.49 13.77 25.20
C CYS A 136 2.99 12.35 25.50
N VAL A 137 1.87 11.97 24.92
CA VAL A 137 1.31 10.62 25.06
C VAL A 137 1.50 9.88 23.76
N PRO A 138 2.42 8.89 23.68
CA PRO A 138 2.53 8.03 22.52
C PRO A 138 1.39 7.01 22.52
N LEU A 139 0.68 6.90 21.40
CA LEU A 139 -0.36 5.90 21.18
C LEU A 139 0.06 4.95 20.06
N ASP A 140 -0.18 3.65 20.24
CA ASP A 140 0.04 2.62 19.23
C ASP A 140 -1.18 1.69 19.15
N ILE A 141 -1.54 1.27 17.94
CA ILE A 141 -2.66 0.37 17.74
C ILE A 141 -2.14 -1.07 17.74
N HIS A 142 -2.52 -1.82 18.77
CA HIS A 142 -2.13 -3.23 18.92
C HIS A 142 -2.61 -4.05 17.72
N HIS A 143 -1.67 -4.77 17.11
CA HIS A 143 -1.92 -5.64 15.95
C HIS A 143 -2.70 -4.96 14.81
N TYR A 144 -2.39 -3.71 14.50
CA TYR A 144 -3.13 -2.85 13.58
C TYR A 144 -3.57 -3.56 12.29
N PHE A 145 -2.63 -4.10 11.51
CA PHE A 145 -2.91 -4.75 10.22
C PHE A 145 -3.78 -6.00 10.34
N GLN A 146 -3.66 -6.73 11.45
CA GLN A 146 -4.44 -7.95 11.71
C GLN A 146 -5.87 -7.65 12.15
N ASN A 147 -6.10 -6.45 12.69
CA ASN A 147 -7.40 -6.01 13.20
C ASN A 147 -8.16 -5.11 12.23
N ILE A 148 -7.66 -4.90 11.00
CA ILE A 148 -8.39 -4.15 9.98
C ILE A 148 -9.60 -4.96 9.51
N ASP A 149 -10.79 -4.43 9.74
CA ASP A 149 -12.04 -5.00 9.22
C ASP A 149 -12.14 -4.79 7.71
N HIS A 150 -12.37 -5.88 6.96
CA HIS A 150 -12.46 -5.86 5.50
C HIS A 150 -13.66 -5.03 5.01
N GLY A 151 -14.80 -5.13 5.67
CA GLY A 151 -16.01 -4.41 5.28
C GLY A 151 -15.83 -2.90 5.40
N LEU A 152 -15.27 -2.45 6.51
CA LEU A 152 -14.95 -1.04 6.74
C LEU A 152 -13.86 -0.55 5.78
N LEU A 153 -12.78 -1.30 5.58
CA LEU A 153 -11.73 -0.95 4.62
C LEU A 153 -12.29 -0.82 3.20
N LYS A 154 -13.10 -1.79 2.76
CA LYS A 154 -13.77 -1.75 1.45
C LYS A 154 -14.68 -0.53 1.30
N LYS A 155 -15.41 -0.16 2.34
CA LYS A 155 -16.25 1.04 2.36
C LYS A 155 -15.39 2.30 2.17
N GLU A 156 -14.20 2.37 2.80
CA GLU A 156 -13.34 3.54 2.73
C GLU A 156 -12.72 3.75 1.34
N TYR A 157 -12.13 2.73 0.72
CA TYR A 157 -11.59 2.94 -0.63
C TYR A 157 -12.69 3.12 -1.69
N ARG A 158 -13.91 2.57 -1.52
CA ARG A 158 -15.06 2.86 -2.39
C ARG A 158 -15.53 4.30 -2.32
N ARG A 159 -15.30 4.99 -1.21
CA ARG A 159 -15.55 6.45 -1.12
C ARG A 159 -14.58 7.26 -1.99
N LYS A 160 -13.39 6.73 -2.24
CA LYS A 160 -12.32 7.40 -3.01
C LYS A 160 -12.25 6.95 -4.46
N ILE A 161 -12.57 5.69 -4.73
CA ILE A 161 -12.46 5.03 -6.04
C ILE A 161 -13.87 4.69 -6.54
N LYS A 162 -14.10 4.91 -7.84
CA LYS A 162 -15.34 4.52 -8.53
C LYS A 162 -15.12 3.54 -9.69
N ASP A 163 -13.87 3.25 -10.04
CA ASP A 163 -13.50 2.31 -11.08
C ASP A 163 -13.84 0.87 -10.62
N ARG A 164 -14.82 0.25 -11.28
CA ARG A 164 -15.37 -1.04 -10.86
C ARG A 164 -14.36 -2.19 -10.96
N LYS A 165 -13.55 -2.20 -12.03
CA LYS A 165 -12.54 -3.25 -12.25
C LYS A 165 -11.43 -3.16 -11.20
N LEU A 166 -10.93 -1.95 -10.97
CA LEU A 166 -9.98 -1.70 -9.91
C LEU A 166 -10.52 -2.10 -8.54
N LEU A 167 -11.80 -1.80 -8.24
CA LEU A 167 -12.42 -2.18 -6.97
C LEU A 167 -12.49 -3.70 -6.80
N ARG A 168 -12.84 -4.48 -7.84
CA ARG A 168 -12.84 -5.95 -7.77
C ARG A 168 -11.43 -6.50 -7.53
N PHE A 169 -10.42 -5.93 -8.18
CA PHE A 169 -9.03 -6.31 -7.95
C PHE A 169 -8.59 -6.05 -6.50
N LEU A 170 -8.92 -4.88 -5.95
CA LEU A 170 -8.62 -4.53 -4.55
C LEU A 170 -9.36 -5.42 -3.57
N ASP A 171 -10.64 -5.74 -3.85
CA ASP A 171 -11.42 -6.68 -3.06
C ASP A 171 -10.75 -8.05 -2.99
N GLY A 172 -10.30 -8.58 -4.14
CA GLY A 172 -9.59 -9.86 -4.22
C GLY A 172 -8.31 -9.89 -3.40
N ILE A 173 -7.55 -8.78 -3.36
CA ILE A 173 -6.35 -8.68 -2.50
C ILE A 173 -6.70 -8.63 -1.02
N VAL A 174 -7.70 -7.83 -0.65
CA VAL A 174 -8.14 -7.70 0.75
C VAL A 174 -8.66 -9.05 1.25
N ASP A 175 -9.47 -9.75 0.46
CA ASP A 175 -10.08 -11.03 0.83
C ASP A 175 -9.09 -12.20 0.81
N SER A 176 -7.93 -12.04 0.17
CA SER A 176 -6.91 -13.10 0.07
C SER A 176 -6.19 -13.41 1.39
N PHE A 177 -6.36 -12.59 2.41
CA PHE A 177 -5.71 -12.75 3.72
C PHE A 177 -6.69 -12.48 4.85
N ASN A 178 -6.79 -13.38 5.82
CA ASN A 178 -7.67 -13.28 6.98
C ASN A 178 -6.97 -13.84 8.23
N PRO A 179 -7.05 -13.19 9.41
CA PRO A 179 -7.74 -11.92 9.67
C PRO A 179 -6.93 -10.69 9.20
N GLY A 180 -7.65 -9.61 8.92
CA GLY A 180 -7.07 -8.32 8.54
C GLY A 180 -6.39 -8.32 7.17
N ILE A 181 -5.34 -7.52 7.00
CA ILE A 181 -4.57 -7.44 5.75
C ILE A 181 -3.10 -7.78 5.98
N VAL A 182 -2.46 -8.33 4.96
CA VAL A 182 -1.09 -8.82 5.07
C VAL A 182 -0.08 -7.69 5.28
N LEU A 183 0.77 -7.82 6.27
CA LEU A 183 1.88 -6.89 6.51
C LEU A 183 3.06 -7.18 5.54
N GLY A 184 3.65 -6.12 4.99
CA GLY A 184 4.86 -6.19 4.15
C GLY A 184 4.61 -5.99 2.65
N LEU A 185 3.36 -5.86 2.24
CA LEU A 185 3.01 -5.43 0.88
C LEU A 185 2.83 -3.91 0.82
N LYS A 186 3.34 -3.29 -0.24
CA LYS A 186 3.24 -1.84 -0.42
C LYS A 186 1.79 -1.38 -0.57
N LEU A 187 0.98 -2.16 -1.29
CA LEU A 187 -0.45 -1.89 -1.44
C LEU A 187 -1.19 -2.00 -0.09
N ALA A 188 -0.92 -3.04 0.69
CA ALA A 188 -1.51 -3.20 2.02
C ALA A 188 -1.13 -2.05 2.97
N GLN A 189 0.11 -1.55 2.88
CA GLN A 189 0.53 -0.37 3.63
C GLN A 189 -0.28 0.88 3.25
N LEU A 190 -0.51 1.11 1.96
CA LEU A 190 -1.33 2.24 1.49
C LEU A 190 -2.79 2.10 1.92
N LEU A 191 -3.37 0.91 1.82
CA LEU A 191 -4.74 0.63 2.27
C LEU A 191 -4.89 0.79 3.79
N GLY A 192 -3.90 0.35 4.57
CA GLY A 192 -3.86 0.59 6.01
C GLY A 192 -3.84 2.09 6.34
N GLN A 193 -2.99 2.87 5.69
CA GLN A 193 -2.99 4.33 5.88
C GLN A 193 -4.33 4.97 5.51
N LEU A 194 -4.97 4.49 4.44
CA LEU A 194 -6.29 4.97 4.04
C LEU A 194 -7.35 4.65 5.09
N PHE A 195 -7.31 3.46 5.68
CA PHE A 195 -8.20 3.05 6.76
C PHE A 195 -8.03 3.94 8.00
N LEU A 196 -6.78 4.23 8.41
CA LEU A 196 -6.51 5.10 9.53
C LEU A 196 -6.92 6.56 9.29
N ALA A 197 -6.81 7.04 8.04
CA ALA A 197 -7.16 8.41 7.71
C ALA A 197 -8.64 8.74 7.97
N CYS A 198 -9.53 7.76 7.99
CA CYS A 198 -10.95 7.98 8.30
C CYS A 198 -11.15 8.45 9.74
N THR A 199 -10.39 7.92 10.68
CA THR A 199 -10.46 8.28 12.10
C THR A 199 -9.85 9.66 12.37
N GLN A 200 -8.95 10.11 11.50
CA GLN A 200 -8.21 11.38 11.66
C GLN A 200 -8.93 12.60 11.07
N HIS A 201 -9.96 12.40 10.23
CA HIS A 201 -10.74 13.50 9.66
C HIS A 201 -11.70 14.18 10.64
N VAL A 202 -11.84 13.65 11.85
CA VAL A 202 -12.71 14.21 12.90
C VAL A 202 -12.14 15.53 13.49
N HIS A 203 -10.86 15.80 13.26
CA HIS A 203 -10.17 17.00 13.78
C HIS A 203 -9.41 17.75 12.69
N ARG A 204 -10.10 18.25 11.66
CA ARG A 204 -9.59 19.37 10.89
C ARG A 204 -10.03 20.66 11.60
N PRO A 205 -9.09 21.52 12.05
CA PRO A 205 -9.43 22.87 12.46
C PRO A 205 -9.99 23.66 11.28
#